data_86deec301d90e062813f599f141242ef
#
_entry.id   86deec301d90e062813f599f141242ef
#
_cell.length_a   1.000
_cell.length_b   1.000
_cell.length_c   1.000
_cell.angle_alpha   90.00
_cell.angle_beta   90.00
_cell.angle_gamma   90.00
#
_symmetry.space_group_name_H-M   'P 1'
#
loop_
_entity.id
_entity.type
_entity.pdbx_description
1 polymer ?
#
loop_
_entity_poly.entity_id
_entity_poly.type
_entity_poly.pdbx_seq_one_letter_code
_entity_poly.pdbx_strand_id
1 'polypeptide(L)'
;LISQPDTGEQALEIADMLVRSGAIDVVVVDSVAALTPRAEIEGEMGDTHVGLQARLMSQALRKLTGILSKTNTIMIFINQLREKIGVMFGSPETTPGGRALKFYSSVRLDIRRIESIKDGTEIVGNRTRVKVVKNNVAPPFRQAEFDIMYGKGISREGSLLDMAVDMGIIKKSGAWFTYDGEQLGQGRENAKHFLYANPEIMVEVSEKVRVQAGIGVDANASPEAAFSEADA
;
A
#
# COMPACT_ATOMS: atom_id res chain seq x y z
N LEU A 1 -10.04 -12.18 11.82
CA LEU A 1 -9.25 -13.06 12.68
C LEU A 1 -7.90 -12.41 12.95
N ILE A 2 -7.44 -12.46 14.20
CA ILE A 2 -6.09 -12.02 14.59
C ILE A 2 -5.45 -13.21 15.30
N SER A 3 -4.20 -13.54 14.94
CA SER A 3 -3.39 -14.58 15.55
C SER A 3 -2.02 -14.02 15.90
N GLN A 4 -1.51 -14.39 17.07
CA GLN A 4 -0.19 -13.98 17.57
C GLN A 4 0.60 -15.26 17.93
N PRO A 5 1.15 -15.94 16.94
CA PRO A 5 1.94 -17.16 17.15
C PRO A 5 3.31 -16.85 17.78
N ASP A 6 3.84 -17.79 18.54
CA ASP A 6 5.11 -17.63 19.24
C ASP A 6 6.34 -17.80 18.32
N THR A 7 6.20 -18.58 17.24
CA THR A 7 7.31 -18.87 16.31
C THR A 7 6.93 -18.60 14.86
N GLY A 8 7.95 -18.37 14.04
CA GLY A 8 7.76 -18.17 12.60
C GLY A 8 7.17 -19.40 11.90
N GLU A 9 7.52 -20.61 12.35
CA GLU A 9 6.95 -21.86 11.85
C GLU A 9 5.44 -21.92 12.11
N GLN A 10 5.00 -21.64 13.34
CA GLN A 10 3.58 -21.62 13.70
C GLN A 10 2.82 -20.58 12.87
N ALA A 11 3.37 -19.37 12.72
CA ALA A 11 2.74 -18.31 11.92
C ALA A 11 2.48 -18.75 10.48
N LEU A 12 3.48 -19.36 9.86
CA LEU A 12 3.41 -19.79 8.46
C LEU A 12 2.55 -21.06 8.29
N GLU A 13 2.48 -21.93 9.28
CA GLU A 13 1.57 -23.09 9.31
C GLU A 13 0.10 -22.63 9.44
N ILE A 14 -0.18 -21.67 10.31
CA ILE A 14 -1.52 -21.06 10.44
C ILE A 14 -1.93 -20.42 9.12
N ALA A 15 -1.03 -19.65 8.49
CA ALA A 15 -1.29 -19.04 7.20
C ALA A 15 -1.55 -20.10 6.11
N ASP A 16 -0.79 -21.19 6.07
CA ASP A 16 -1.01 -22.32 5.14
C ASP A 16 -2.39 -22.95 5.31
N MET A 17 -2.79 -23.21 6.57
CA MET A 17 -4.11 -23.77 6.88
C MET A 17 -5.25 -22.83 6.47
N LEU A 18 -5.12 -21.52 6.75
CA LEU A 18 -6.12 -20.53 6.38
C LEU A 18 -6.29 -20.43 4.86
N VAL A 19 -5.19 -20.39 4.11
CA VAL A 19 -5.22 -20.36 2.64
C VAL A 19 -5.86 -21.64 2.09
N ARG A 20 -5.50 -22.82 2.62
CA ARG A 20 -6.05 -24.11 2.21
C ARG A 20 -7.55 -24.24 2.45
N SER A 21 -8.06 -23.58 3.48
CA SER A 21 -9.50 -23.64 3.79
C SER A 21 -10.38 -23.04 2.69
N GLY A 22 -9.81 -22.12 1.86
CA GLY A 22 -10.57 -21.39 0.85
C GLY A 22 -11.61 -20.42 1.40
N ALA A 23 -11.65 -20.23 2.72
CA ALA A 23 -12.65 -19.40 3.40
C ALA A 23 -12.14 -17.96 3.68
N ILE A 24 -10.89 -17.66 3.30
CA ILE A 24 -10.25 -16.37 3.59
C ILE A 24 -9.77 -15.75 2.29
N ASP A 25 -10.19 -14.51 2.04
CA ASP A 25 -9.81 -13.76 0.84
C ASP A 25 -8.43 -13.08 0.97
N VAL A 26 -8.08 -12.64 2.19
CA VAL A 26 -6.84 -11.92 2.45
C VAL A 26 -6.18 -12.41 3.73
N VAL A 27 -4.89 -12.75 3.64
CA VAL A 27 -4.02 -13.05 4.78
C VAL A 27 -2.89 -12.03 4.83
N VAL A 28 -2.70 -11.39 5.98
CA VAL A 28 -1.63 -10.40 6.19
C VAL A 28 -0.66 -10.94 7.24
N VAL A 29 0.63 -10.95 6.91
CA VAL A 29 1.72 -11.26 7.84
C VAL A 29 2.44 -9.96 8.18
N ASP A 30 2.27 -9.47 9.39
CA ASP A 30 2.92 -8.27 9.92
C ASP A 30 3.77 -8.65 11.15
N SER A 31 5.05 -8.75 11.02
CA SER A 31 5.91 -8.53 9.86
C SER A 31 6.84 -9.74 9.66
N VAL A 32 7.41 -9.87 8.45
CA VAL A 32 8.43 -10.91 8.18
C VAL A 32 9.61 -10.83 9.15
N ALA A 33 9.96 -9.61 9.60
CA ALA A 33 11.02 -9.39 10.57
C ALA A 33 10.75 -10.06 11.93
N ALA A 34 9.49 -10.29 12.28
CA ALA A 34 9.05 -10.91 13.54
C ALA A 34 8.90 -12.45 13.43
N LEU A 35 9.05 -13.03 12.23
CA LEU A 35 9.00 -14.48 12.04
C LEU A 35 10.31 -15.13 12.52
N THR A 36 10.45 -15.22 13.85
CA THR A 36 11.63 -15.81 14.46
C THR A 36 11.54 -17.34 14.41
N PRO A 37 12.54 -18.04 13.85
CA PRO A 37 12.58 -19.48 13.87
C PRO A 37 12.60 -20.05 15.29
N ARG A 38 11.91 -21.18 15.51
CA ARG A 38 11.86 -21.86 16.81
C ARG A 38 13.24 -22.12 17.38
N ALA A 39 14.16 -22.61 16.55
CA ALA A 39 15.52 -22.91 16.99
C ALA A 39 16.29 -21.68 17.47
N GLU A 40 15.93 -20.48 17.00
CA GLU A 40 16.51 -19.22 17.48
C GLU A 40 15.94 -18.82 18.85
N ILE A 41 14.65 -19.14 19.09
CA ILE A 41 13.99 -18.86 20.38
C ILE A 41 14.46 -19.81 21.47
N GLU A 42 14.69 -21.09 21.14
CA GLU A 42 15.12 -22.13 22.06
C GLU A 42 16.63 -22.15 22.28
N GLY A 43 17.42 -21.42 21.46
CA GLY A 43 18.87 -21.30 21.57
C GLY A 43 19.31 -20.40 22.75
N GLU A 44 20.59 -20.50 23.11
CA GLU A 44 21.17 -19.65 24.15
C GLU A 44 21.50 -18.25 23.63
N MET A 45 21.56 -17.27 24.54
CA MET A 45 21.98 -15.91 24.21
C MET A 45 23.43 -15.91 23.70
N GLY A 46 23.61 -15.50 22.45
CA GLY A 46 24.93 -15.46 21.77
C GLY A 46 25.12 -16.55 20.73
N ASP A 47 24.20 -17.50 20.61
CA ASP A 47 24.23 -18.50 19.55
C ASP A 47 24.08 -17.84 18.16
N THR A 48 24.85 -18.35 17.21
CA THR A 48 24.78 -17.85 15.82
C THR A 48 23.80 -18.65 15.00
N HIS A 49 22.66 -18.04 14.67
CA HIS A 49 21.59 -18.64 13.88
C HIS A 49 21.56 -18.11 12.44
N VAL A 50 22.70 -18.12 11.76
CA VAL A 50 22.84 -17.53 10.42
C VAL A 50 21.92 -18.21 9.40
N GLY A 51 21.03 -17.42 8.82
CA GLY A 51 20.21 -17.84 7.68
C GLY A 51 19.01 -18.72 8.00
N LEU A 52 18.69 -19.03 9.26
CA LEU A 52 17.54 -19.85 9.61
C LEU A 52 16.24 -19.24 9.12
N GLN A 53 16.02 -17.95 9.36
CA GLN A 53 14.83 -17.25 8.89
C GLN A 53 14.72 -17.26 7.36
N ALA A 54 15.82 -17.10 6.65
CA ALA A 54 15.82 -17.17 5.17
C ALA A 54 15.48 -18.57 4.64
N ARG A 55 15.91 -19.62 5.33
CA ARG A 55 15.55 -21.02 5.01
C ARG A 55 14.07 -21.27 5.27
N LEU A 56 13.56 -20.84 6.44
CA LEU A 56 12.14 -20.92 6.79
C LEU A 56 11.28 -20.25 5.74
N MET A 57 11.57 -18.99 5.40
CA MET A 57 10.85 -18.25 4.36
C MET A 57 10.90 -18.93 3.00
N SER A 58 12.06 -19.44 2.59
CA SER A 58 12.21 -20.14 1.30
C SER A 58 11.38 -21.43 1.25
N GLN A 59 11.30 -22.15 2.35
CA GLN A 59 10.51 -23.38 2.45
C GLN A 59 9.01 -23.07 2.44
N ALA A 60 8.58 -22.11 3.26
CA ALA A 60 7.18 -21.71 3.38
C ALA A 60 6.63 -21.15 2.06
N LEU A 61 7.36 -20.25 1.41
CA LEU A 61 6.92 -19.65 0.16
C LEU A 61 6.78 -20.68 -0.97
N ARG A 62 7.63 -21.71 -1.03
CA ARG A 62 7.45 -22.82 -1.99
C ARG A 62 6.14 -23.57 -1.77
N LYS A 63 5.74 -23.80 -0.52
CA LYS A 63 4.45 -24.44 -0.19
C LYS A 63 3.27 -23.51 -0.49
N LEU A 64 3.33 -22.28 0.02
CA LEU A 64 2.25 -21.29 -0.11
C LEU A 64 1.97 -20.92 -1.56
N THR A 65 2.98 -20.73 -2.40
CA THR A 65 2.79 -20.38 -3.80
C THR A 65 1.99 -21.46 -4.56
N GLY A 66 2.25 -22.74 -4.29
CA GLY A 66 1.52 -23.85 -4.90
C GLY A 66 0.04 -23.91 -4.50
N ILE A 67 -0.30 -23.39 -3.32
CA ILE A 67 -1.69 -23.35 -2.83
C ILE A 67 -2.38 -22.08 -3.27
N LEU A 68 -1.73 -20.93 -3.14
CA LEU A 68 -2.24 -19.63 -3.56
C LEU A 68 -2.63 -19.61 -5.04
N SER A 69 -1.94 -20.38 -5.90
CA SER A 69 -2.31 -20.53 -7.31
C SER A 69 -3.65 -21.26 -7.54
N LYS A 70 -4.18 -21.93 -6.52
CA LYS A 70 -5.42 -22.74 -6.57
C LYS A 70 -6.55 -22.15 -5.73
N THR A 71 -6.29 -21.09 -5.01
CA THR A 71 -7.23 -20.39 -4.15
C THR A 71 -7.37 -18.94 -4.58
N ASN A 72 -8.51 -18.31 -4.27
CA ASN A 72 -8.73 -16.89 -4.52
C ASN A 72 -8.24 -16.02 -3.35
N THR A 73 -7.18 -16.43 -2.67
CA THR A 73 -6.64 -15.73 -1.50
C THR A 73 -5.46 -14.85 -1.90
N ILE A 74 -5.46 -13.62 -1.44
CA ILE A 74 -4.31 -12.71 -1.52
C ILE A 74 -3.51 -12.83 -0.23
N MET A 75 -2.18 -13.02 -0.35
CA MET A 75 -1.28 -13.02 0.79
C MET A 75 -0.35 -11.81 0.76
N ILE A 76 -0.38 -11.00 1.83
CA ILE A 76 0.39 -9.77 1.97
C ILE A 76 1.46 -9.98 3.04
N PHE A 77 2.71 -9.79 2.68
CA PHE A 77 3.84 -9.77 3.60
C PHE A 77 4.32 -8.35 3.83
N ILE A 78 4.23 -7.87 5.05
CA ILE A 78 4.83 -6.61 5.47
C ILE A 78 6.27 -6.90 5.89
N ASN A 79 7.22 -6.10 5.40
CA ASN A 79 8.63 -6.27 5.75
C ASN A 79 9.28 -4.94 6.10
N GLN A 80 10.37 -5.01 6.84
CA GLN A 80 11.15 -3.86 7.25
C GLN A 80 12.38 -3.71 6.37
N LEU A 81 12.83 -2.47 6.19
CA LEU A 81 14.13 -2.18 5.59
C LEU A 81 15.21 -2.15 6.67
N ARG A 82 16.35 -2.73 6.34
CA ARG A 82 17.56 -2.72 7.15
C ARG A 82 18.71 -2.23 6.28
N GLU A 83 19.71 -1.66 6.88
CA GLU A 83 20.93 -1.26 6.19
C GLU A 83 22.06 -2.25 6.50
N LYS A 84 22.79 -2.63 5.48
CA LYS A 84 24.02 -3.40 5.61
C LYS A 84 25.19 -2.45 5.83
N ILE A 85 25.92 -2.64 6.90
CA ILE A 85 27.14 -1.90 7.20
C ILE A 85 28.23 -2.34 6.22
N GLY A 86 29.02 -1.39 5.71
CA GLY A 86 30.21 -1.65 4.89
C GLY A 86 29.96 -1.88 3.40
N VAL A 87 28.75 -1.59 2.88
CA VAL A 87 28.48 -1.63 1.44
C VAL A 87 29.02 -0.34 0.79
N MET A 88 30.12 -0.46 0.06
CA MET A 88 30.74 0.69 -0.65
C MET A 88 30.10 0.96 -2.02
N PHE A 89 29.46 -0.05 -2.65
CA PHE A 89 28.83 0.07 -3.97
C PHE A 89 27.46 -0.60 -3.98
N GLY A 90 26.48 0.05 -4.65
CA GLY A 90 25.11 -0.41 -4.73
C GLY A 90 24.25 0.07 -3.56
N SER A 91 23.02 -0.46 -3.45
CA SER A 91 22.12 -0.11 -2.34
C SER A 91 22.48 -0.90 -1.08
N PRO A 92 22.73 -0.23 0.04
CA PRO A 92 22.95 -0.90 1.33
C PRO A 92 21.68 -1.54 1.89
N GLU A 93 20.52 -1.20 1.33
CA GLU A 93 19.23 -1.66 1.86
C GLU A 93 19.02 -3.15 1.65
N THR A 94 18.55 -3.80 2.70
CA THR A 94 18.20 -5.22 2.73
C THR A 94 16.91 -5.43 3.52
N THR A 95 16.34 -6.61 3.42
CA THR A 95 15.13 -7.00 4.15
C THR A 95 15.38 -8.30 4.92
N PRO A 96 14.83 -8.47 6.14
CA PRO A 96 14.78 -9.76 6.82
C PRO A 96 14.11 -10.85 5.98
N GLY A 97 14.38 -12.12 6.30
CA GLY A 97 13.79 -13.27 5.61
C GLY A 97 14.46 -13.66 4.29
N GLY A 98 15.61 -13.05 3.95
CA GLY A 98 16.41 -13.40 2.78
C GLY A 98 15.81 -12.89 1.47
N ARG A 99 16.12 -13.61 0.36
CA ARG A 99 15.74 -13.18 -0.99
C ARG A 99 14.45 -13.82 -1.52
N ALA A 100 13.87 -14.80 -0.84
CA ALA A 100 12.78 -15.61 -1.38
C ALA A 100 11.56 -14.77 -1.78
N LEU A 101 11.12 -13.84 -0.92
CA LEU A 101 9.99 -12.94 -1.22
C LEU A 101 10.20 -12.13 -2.50
N LYS A 102 11.42 -11.71 -2.81
CA LYS A 102 11.71 -10.96 -4.04
C LYS A 102 11.38 -11.75 -5.31
N PHE A 103 11.54 -13.07 -5.26
CA PHE A 103 11.26 -13.96 -6.39
C PHE A 103 9.79 -14.37 -6.43
N TYR A 104 9.23 -14.82 -5.30
CA TYR A 104 7.89 -15.37 -5.24
C TYR A 104 6.76 -14.32 -5.31
N SER A 105 6.99 -13.10 -4.83
CA SER A 105 5.95 -12.06 -4.87
C SER A 105 5.58 -11.66 -6.30
N SER A 106 4.29 -11.56 -6.59
CA SER A 106 3.76 -11.04 -7.86
C SER A 106 3.86 -9.51 -7.92
N VAL A 107 3.61 -8.85 -6.80
CA VAL A 107 3.71 -7.39 -6.66
C VAL A 107 4.63 -7.07 -5.49
N ARG A 108 5.47 -6.04 -5.66
CA ARG A 108 6.30 -5.49 -4.57
C ARG A 108 6.15 -3.98 -4.55
N LEU A 109 5.86 -3.48 -3.37
CA LEU A 109 5.69 -2.07 -3.10
C LEU A 109 6.82 -1.60 -2.17
N ASP A 110 7.45 -0.49 -2.51
CA ASP A 110 8.37 0.25 -1.65
C ASP A 110 7.62 1.45 -1.09
N ILE A 111 7.50 1.53 0.23
CA ILE A 111 6.74 2.56 0.93
C ILE A 111 7.71 3.43 1.70
N ARG A 112 7.70 4.74 1.40
CA ARG A 112 8.60 5.72 2.01
C ARG A 112 7.84 6.93 2.52
N ARG A 113 8.18 7.35 3.73
CA ARG A 113 7.82 8.67 4.21
C ARG A 113 8.66 9.71 3.46
N ILE A 114 8.01 10.76 2.93
CA ILE A 114 8.66 11.87 2.24
C ILE A 114 8.87 13.02 3.22
N GLU A 115 7.78 13.45 3.86
CA GLU A 115 7.77 14.60 4.77
C GLU A 115 6.75 14.43 5.88
N SER A 116 6.83 15.30 6.90
CA SER A 116 5.84 15.38 7.96
C SER A 116 4.80 16.45 7.62
N ILE A 117 3.53 16.11 7.82
CA ILE A 117 2.42 17.07 7.71
C ILE A 117 2.27 17.73 9.08
N LYS A 118 2.24 19.07 9.07
CA LYS A 118 2.12 19.89 10.28
C LYS A 118 0.81 20.66 10.25
N ASP A 119 0.20 20.78 11.42
CA ASP A 119 -0.87 21.72 11.71
C ASP A 119 -0.34 22.68 12.79
N GLY A 120 -0.02 23.91 12.38
CA GLY A 120 0.76 24.83 13.21
C GLY A 120 2.13 24.27 13.56
N THR A 121 2.36 23.99 14.84
CA THR A 121 3.63 23.40 15.35
C THR A 121 3.57 21.89 15.52
N GLU A 122 2.39 21.28 15.49
CA GLU A 122 2.21 19.84 15.70
C GLU A 122 2.36 19.03 14.42
N ILE A 123 2.95 17.84 14.53
CA ILE A 123 3.01 16.88 13.43
C ILE A 123 1.75 16.01 13.52
N VAL A 124 0.87 16.16 12.54
CA VAL A 124 -0.44 15.48 12.48
C VAL A 124 -0.48 14.31 11.50
N GLY A 125 0.57 14.14 10.70
CA GLY A 125 0.62 13.06 9.71
C GLY A 125 1.93 13.01 8.94
N ASN A 126 1.96 12.14 7.93
CA ASN A 126 3.10 11.98 7.03
C ASN A 126 2.64 11.95 5.58
N ARG A 127 3.33 12.66 4.71
CA ARG A 127 3.29 12.44 3.26
C ARG A 127 4.08 11.17 2.95
N THR A 128 3.44 10.24 2.26
CA THR A 128 3.98 8.92 1.97
C THR A 128 4.01 8.68 0.47
N ARG A 129 5.11 8.12 -0.02
CA ARG A 129 5.26 7.66 -1.39
C ARG A 129 5.25 6.13 -1.44
N VAL A 130 4.46 5.57 -2.32
CA VAL A 130 4.48 4.15 -2.67
C VAL A 130 5.00 4.01 -4.10
N LYS A 131 6.05 3.23 -4.28
CA LYS A 131 6.59 2.88 -5.59
C LYS A 131 6.39 1.40 -5.87
N VAL A 132 5.82 1.07 -7.02
CA VAL A 132 5.68 -0.30 -7.50
C VAL A 132 7.02 -0.73 -8.09
N VAL A 133 7.80 -1.52 -7.34
CA VAL A 133 9.15 -1.95 -7.76
C VAL A 133 9.16 -3.28 -8.51
N LYS A 134 8.09 -4.06 -8.39
CA LYS A 134 7.82 -5.26 -9.18
C LYS A 134 6.32 -5.41 -9.37
N ASN A 135 5.89 -5.74 -10.58
CA ASN A 135 4.50 -6.08 -10.86
C ASN A 135 4.45 -7.07 -12.05
N ASN A 136 3.86 -8.24 -11.82
CA ASN A 136 3.70 -9.28 -12.84
C ASN A 136 2.31 -9.22 -13.52
N VAL A 137 1.39 -8.41 -12.99
CA VAL A 137 0.00 -8.35 -13.45
C VAL A 137 -0.36 -7.03 -14.14
N ALA A 138 0.53 -6.02 -14.06
CA ALA A 138 0.39 -4.72 -14.73
C ALA A 138 1.77 -4.07 -14.91
N PRO A 139 1.90 -2.97 -15.70
CA PRO A 139 3.16 -2.27 -15.86
C PRO A 139 3.73 -1.79 -14.51
N PRO A 140 5.00 -2.14 -14.20
CA PRO A 140 5.64 -1.73 -12.95
C PRO A 140 6.13 -0.27 -13.00
N PHE A 141 6.82 0.14 -11.93
CA PHE A 141 7.52 1.43 -11.76
C PHE A 141 6.61 2.65 -11.65
N ARG A 142 5.30 2.47 -11.53
CA ARG A 142 4.40 3.55 -11.15
C ARG A 142 4.58 3.90 -9.68
N GLN A 143 4.25 5.15 -9.35
CA GLN A 143 4.27 5.62 -7.96
C GLN A 143 3.01 6.45 -7.67
N ALA A 144 2.64 6.45 -6.39
CA ALA A 144 1.57 7.27 -5.86
C ALA A 144 2.03 7.93 -4.57
N GLU A 145 1.55 9.13 -4.32
CA GLU A 145 1.80 9.87 -3.08
C GLU A 145 0.47 10.21 -2.41
N PHE A 146 0.43 10.06 -1.11
CA PHE A 146 -0.76 10.38 -0.32
C PHE A 146 -0.37 10.69 1.12
N ASP A 147 -1.31 11.31 1.84
CA ASP A 147 -1.15 11.66 3.24
C ASP A 147 -1.68 10.54 4.13
N ILE A 148 -0.92 10.18 5.15
CA ILE A 148 -1.37 9.34 6.26
C ILE A 148 -1.50 10.24 7.49
N MET A 149 -2.74 10.43 7.94
CA MET A 149 -3.06 11.24 9.11
C MET A 149 -3.08 10.38 10.36
N TYR A 150 -2.46 10.83 11.44
CA TYR A 150 -2.43 10.08 12.69
C TYR A 150 -3.83 9.87 13.25
N GLY A 151 -4.13 8.64 13.64
CA GLY A 151 -5.44 8.23 14.16
C GLY A 151 -6.59 8.16 13.13
N LYS A 152 -6.36 8.62 11.88
CA LYS A 152 -7.39 8.65 10.82
C LYS A 152 -7.04 7.77 9.61
N GLY A 153 -5.75 7.50 9.39
CA GLY A 153 -5.27 6.73 8.24
C GLY A 153 -5.09 7.58 6.98
N ILE A 154 -5.28 6.99 5.81
CA ILE A 154 -5.07 7.67 4.52
C ILE A 154 -6.13 8.76 4.31
N SER A 155 -5.68 9.99 4.02
CA SER A 155 -6.57 11.10 3.69
C SER A 155 -7.16 10.91 2.28
N ARG A 156 -8.45 10.60 2.21
CA ARG A 156 -9.20 10.46 0.95
C ARG A 156 -9.33 11.81 0.26
N GLU A 157 -9.66 12.85 1.01
CA GLU A 157 -9.84 14.22 0.54
C GLU A 157 -8.54 14.76 -0.06
N GLY A 158 -7.40 14.50 0.60
CA GLY A 158 -6.09 14.92 0.12
C GLY A 158 -5.70 14.22 -1.16
N SER A 159 -5.91 12.91 -1.25
CA SER A 159 -5.65 12.12 -2.46
C SER A 159 -6.54 12.54 -3.61
N LEU A 160 -7.84 12.77 -3.33
CA LEU A 160 -8.80 13.22 -4.34
C LEU A 160 -8.43 14.62 -4.88
N LEU A 161 -8.11 15.55 -3.97
CA LEU A 161 -7.71 16.91 -4.34
C LEU A 161 -6.48 16.92 -5.25
N ASP A 162 -5.44 16.17 -4.88
CA ASP A 162 -4.21 16.08 -5.65
C ASP A 162 -4.48 15.51 -7.06
N MET A 163 -5.22 14.39 -7.15
CA MET A 163 -5.59 13.78 -8.42
C MET A 163 -6.48 14.68 -9.28
N ALA A 164 -7.46 15.35 -8.68
CA ALA A 164 -8.36 16.26 -9.40
C ALA A 164 -7.63 17.49 -9.92
N VAL A 165 -6.60 17.97 -9.23
CA VAL A 165 -5.73 19.05 -9.73
C VAL A 165 -4.87 18.56 -10.88
N ASP A 166 -4.24 17.40 -10.75
CA ASP A 166 -3.38 16.82 -11.79
C ASP A 166 -4.17 16.52 -13.08
N MET A 167 -5.44 16.16 -12.95
CA MET A 167 -6.34 15.92 -14.09
C MET A 167 -7.04 17.20 -14.61
N GLY A 168 -6.82 18.35 -13.98
CA GLY A 168 -7.43 19.63 -14.36
C GLY A 168 -8.91 19.76 -14.04
N ILE A 169 -9.49 18.85 -13.26
CA ILE A 169 -10.88 18.90 -12.77
C ILE A 169 -11.02 20.02 -11.73
N ILE A 170 -10.08 20.10 -10.79
CA ILE A 170 -9.95 21.23 -9.86
C ILE A 170 -8.84 22.13 -10.39
N LYS A 171 -9.13 23.42 -10.54
CA LYS A 171 -8.16 24.42 -10.96
C LYS A 171 -7.41 24.98 -9.77
N LYS A 172 -6.08 24.97 -9.86
CA LYS A 172 -5.20 25.62 -8.88
C LYS A 172 -4.59 26.87 -9.49
N SER A 173 -4.85 28.01 -8.86
CA SER A 173 -4.29 29.32 -9.23
C SER A 173 -3.58 29.93 -8.02
N GLY A 174 -2.24 29.90 -8.05
CA GLY A 174 -1.44 30.26 -6.88
C GLY A 174 -1.76 29.36 -5.67
N ALA A 175 -2.25 29.96 -4.60
CA ALA A 175 -2.68 29.23 -3.40
C ALA A 175 -4.16 28.82 -3.42
N TRP A 176 -4.95 29.25 -4.40
CA TRP A 176 -6.39 29.03 -4.46
C TRP A 176 -6.76 27.80 -5.27
N PHE A 177 -7.73 27.04 -4.74
CA PHE A 177 -8.34 25.89 -5.40
C PHE A 177 -9.80 26.25 -5.77
N THR A 178 -10.18 25.94 -6.99
CA THR A 178 -11.51 26.30 -7.55
C THR A 178 -12.08 25.10 -8.30
N TYR A 179 -13.33 24.79 -8.06
CA TYR A 179 -14.08 23.76 -8.75
C TYR A 179 -15.40 24.34 -9.24
N ASP A 180 -15.68 24.22 -10.53
CA ASP A 180 -16.89 24.71 -11.21
C ASP A 180 -17.27 26.17 -10.86
N GLY A 181 -16.29 27.05 -10.74
CA GLY A 181 -16.44 28.44 -10.38
C GLY A 181 -16.51 28.72 -8.86
N GLU A 182 -16.65 27.70 -8.03
CA GLU A 182 -16.67 27.80 -6.58
C GLU A 182 -15.25 27.70 -6.00
N GLN A 183 -14.94 28.59 -5.03
CA GLN A 183 -13.67 28.58 -4.34
C GLN A 183 -13.69 27.55 -3.19
N LEU A 184 -12.88 26.48 -3.31
CA LEU A 184 -12.75 25.46 -2.26
C LEU A 184 -11.91 25.93 -1.07
N GLY A 185 -11.02 26.90 -1.29
CA GLY A 185 -10.20 27.49 -0.23
C GLY A 185 -8.81 27.91 -0.66
N GLN A 186 -8.17 28.69 0.19
CA GLN A 186 -6.79 29.10 0.06
C GLN A 186 -5.87 28.10 0.80
N GLY A 187 -5.00 27.45 0.07
CA GLY A 187 -4.12 26.42 0.58
C GLY A 187 -4.75 25.02 0.55
N ARG A 188 -3.87 24.01 0.52
CA ARG A 188 -4.27 22.60 0.37
C ARG A 188 -5.14 22.10 1.54
N GLU A 189 -4.81 22.49 2.76
CA GLU A 189 -5.56 22.05 3.95
C GLU A 189 -6.99 22.62 3.97
N ASN A 190 -7.17 23.89 3.62
CA ASN A 190 -8.52 24.48 3.55
C ASN A 190 -9.37 23.82 2.45
N ALA A 191 -8.78 23.52 1.28
CA ALA A 191 -9.48 22.80 0.22
C ALA A 191 -9.87 21.37 0.64
N LYS A 192 -9.02 20.67 1.38
CA LYS A 192 -9.35 19.37 1.98
C LYS A 192 -10.50 19.46 2.97
N HIS A 193 -10.47 20.46 3.86
CA HIS A 193 -11.55 20.69 4.80
C HIS A 193 -12.88 21.01 4.11
N PHE A 194 -12.82 21.79 3.02
CA PHE A 194 -14.00 22.07 2.22
C PHE A 194 -14.62 20.79 1.63
N LEU A 195 -13.78 19.93 1.00
CA LEU A 195 -14.24 18.65 0.44
C LEU A 195 -14.83 17.74 1.54
N TYR A 196 -14.22 17.71 2.71
CA TYR A 196 -14.72 16.94 3.85
C TYR A 196 -16.08 17.45 4.33
N ALA A 197 -16.27 18.79 4.38
CA ALA A 197 -17.51 19.44 4.82
C ALA A 197 -18.63 19.37 3.76
N ASN A 198 -18.29 19.14 2.48
CA ASN A 198 -19.23 19.09 1.35
C ASN A 198 -19.15 17.73 0.65
N PRO A 199 -19.77 16.68 1.21
CA PRO A 199 -19.68 15.31 0.69
C PRO A 199 -20.21 15.17 -0.75
N GLU A 200 -21.20 15.97 -1.14
CA GLU A 200 -21.78 15.97 -2.48
C GLU A 200 -20.75 16.37 -3.53
N ILE A 201 -20.04 17.45 -3.31
CA ILE A 201 -18.94 17.90 -4.19
C ILE A 201 -17.81 16.88 -4.20
N MET A 202 -17.49 16.30 -3.03
CA MET A 202 -16.47 15.28 -2.93
C MET A 202 -16.81 14.03 -3.77
N VAL A 203 -18.07 13.57 -3.75
CA VAL A 203 -18.55 12.44 -4.55
C VAL A 203 -18.48 12.79 -6.04
N GLU A 204 -19.01 13.95 -6.44
CA GLU A 204 -18.99 14.39 -7.84
C GLU A 204 -17.58 14.49 -8.42
N VAL A 205 -16.64 15.12 -7.69
CA VAL A 205 -15.24 15.21 -8.09
C VAL A 205 -14.61 13.82 -8.17
N SER A 206 -14.94 12.93 -7.21
CA SER A 206 -14.44 11.55 -7.20
C SER A 206 -14.89 10.76 -8.43
N GLU A 207 -16.14 10.93 -8.84
CA GLU A 207 -16.65 10.27 -10.05
C GLU A 207 -15.99 10.79 -11.32
N LYS A 208 -15.86 12.11 -11.46
CA LYS A 208 -15.13 12.71 -12.59
C LYS A 208 -13.68 12.20 -12.67
N VAL A 209 -12.99 12.11 -11.51
CA VAL A 209 -11.63 11.55 -11.45
C VAL A 209 -11.62 10.08 -11.88
N ARG A 210 -12.57 9.26 -11.40
CA ARG A 210 -12.65 7.84 -11.76
C ARG A 210 -12.90 7.63 -13.24
N VAL A 211 -13.85 8.35 -13.81
CA VAL A 211 -14.18 8.29 -15.25
C VAL A 211 -12.96 8.67 -16.08
N GLN A 212 -12.31 9.81 -15.76
CA GLN A 212 -11.15 10.26 -16.50
C GLN A 212 -9.93 9.33 -16.34
N ALA A 213 -9.82 8.64 -15.18
CA ALA A 213 -8.81 7.62 -14.93
C ALA A 213 -9.12 6.26 -15.57
N GLY A 214 -10.30 6.07 -16.17
CA GLY A 214 -10.75 4.80 -16.72
C GLY A 214 -11.01 3.73 -15.66
N ILE A 215 -11.34 4.14 -14.41
CA ILE A 215 -11.61 3.23 -13.30
C ILE A 215 -13.12 3.02 -13.18
N GLY A 216 -13.57 1.76 -13.33
CA GLY A 216 -14.99 1.40 -13.17
C GLY A 216 -15.84 1.66 -14.42
N VAL A 217 -15.23 2.03 -15.53
CA VAL A 217 -15.88 2.03 -16.85
C VAL A 217 -15.67 0.65 -17.46
N ASP A 218 -16.73 -0.03 -17.84
CA ASP A 218 -16.63 -1.29 -18.59
C ASP A 218 -15.77 -1.04 -19.84
N ALA A 219 -14.76 -1.87 -20.03
CA ALA A 219 -13.80 -1.73 -21.14
C ALA A 219 -14.47 -1.78 -22.54
N ASN A 220 -15.78 -2.08 -22.59
CA ASN A 220 -16.60 -2.12 -23.80
C ASN A 220 -17.56 -0.92 -23.95
N ALA A 221 -17.63 0.00 -22.99
CA ALA A 221 -18.40 1.23 -23.14
C ALA A 221 -17.54 2.25 -23.89
N SER A 222 -17.94 2.62 -25.09
CA SER A 222 -17.29 3.73 -25.80
C SER A 222 -17.43 5.02 -24.97
N PRO A 223 -16.43 5.93 -25.00
CA PRO A 223 -16.49 7.20 -24.25
C PRO A 223 -17.75 8.03 -24.53
N GLU A 224 -18.37 7.85 -25.70
CA GLU A 224 -19.60 8.54 -26.10
C GLU A 224 -20.86 8.03 -25.36
N ALA A 225 -20.88 6.78 -24.88
CA ALA A 225 -22.02 6.23 -24.15
C ALA A 225 -22.10 6.75 -22.71
N ALA A 226 -20.96 7.07 -22.11
CA ALA A 226 -20.91 7.57 -20.71
C ALA A 226 -21.44 9.02 -20.57
N PHE A 227 -21.49 9.79 -21.64
CA PHE A 227 -22.02 11.16 -21.63
C PHE A 227 -23.52 11.25 -21.97
N SER A 228 -24.12 10.18 -22.52
CA SER A 228 -25.54 10.18 -22.89
C SER A 228 -26.50 9.78 -21.77
N GLU A 229 -26.01 9.16 -20.69
CA GLU A 229 -26.84 8.78 -19.53
C GLU A 229 -26.90 9.87 -18.44
N ALA A 230 -26.07 10.90 -18.53
CA ALA A 230 -26.06 12.01 -17.57
C ALA A 230 -27.06 13.14 -17.91
N ASP A 231 -27.69 13.10 -19.11
CA ASP A 231 -28.64 14.10 -19.60
C ASP A 231 -30.09 13.55 -19.77
N ALA A 232 -30.43 12.41 -19.12
CA ALA A 232 -31.75 11.81 -19.24
C ALA A 232 -32.50 11.79 -17.90
#